data_f0a9c1ad75a3087e5fdac8571ea2b5ac
#
_entry.id   f0a9c1ad75a3087e5fdac8571ea2b5ac
#
_cell.length_a   1.000
_cell.length_b   1.000
_cell.length_c   1.000
_cell.angle_alpha   90.00
_cell.angle_beta   90.00
_cell.angle_gamma   90.00
#
_symmetry.space_group_name_H-M   'P 1'
#
loop_
_entity.id
_entity.type
_entity.pdbx_description
1 polymer ?
#
loop_
_entity_poly.entity_id
_entity_poly.type
_entity_poly.pdbx_seq_one_letter_code
_entity_poly.pdbx_strand_id
1 'polypeptide(L)'
;MKDSNYPWFILVPDRDDITEIHQLNETDQQQLISESSVLSRIIGKQFNADKINIAALGNLVPQLHIHHIVRYKNDAAWPAPVWGKLPAKAYTEEETNQVINRLRSSLSEDFEYLL
;
A
#
# COMPACT_ATOMS: atom_id res chain seq x y z
N MET A 1 3.78 3.84 3.62
CA MET A 1 5.19 4.09 3.17
C MET A 1 5.54 5.55 3.35
N LYS A 2 6.73 5.81 3.85
CA LYS A 2 7.17 7.19 4.14
C LYS A 2 7.80 7.86 2.91
N ASP A 3 7.02 8.00 1.85
CA ASP A 3 7.42 8.69 0.63
C ASP A 3 6.26 9.57 0.15
N SER A 4 6.39 10.89 0.30
CA SER A 4 5.34 11.83 -0.05
C SER A 4 5.21 12.12 -1.56
N ASN A 5 6.09 11.54 -2.39
CA ASN A 5 5.95 11.65 -3.84
C ASN A 5 4.68 10.93 -4.34
N TYR A 6 4.23 9.90 -3.60
CA TYR A 6 3.08 9.09 -3.96
C TYR A 6 2.30 8.71 -2.69
N PRO A 7 0.96 8.68 -2.72
CA PRO A 7 0.21 7.95 -1.68
C PRO A 7 0.54 6.45 -1.78
N TRP A 8 1.09 5.89 -0.72
CA TRP A 8 1.71 4.57 -0.77
C TRP A 8 1.42 3.81 0.52
N PHE A 9 0.73 2.69 0.40
CA PHE A 9 0.23 1.89 1.52
C PHE A 9 0.73 0.47 1.41
N ILE A 10 0.93 -0.18 2.55
CA ILE A 10 1.45 -1.53 2.61
C ILE A 10 0.52 -2.38 3.46
N LEU A 11 0.10 -3.54 2.91
CA LEU A 11 -0.57 -4.59 3.67
C LEU A 11 0.47 -5.62 4.11
N VAL A 12 0.42 -5.97 5.39
CA VAL A 12 1.28 -7.02 5.95
C VAL A 12 0.39 -8.11 6.53
N PRO A 13 0.33 -9.31 5.94
CA PRO A 13 -0.39 -10.41 6.56
C PRO A 13 0.23 -10.75 7.91
N ASP A 14 -0.59 -10.88 8.95
CA ASP A 14 -0.15 -11.20 10.29
C ASP A 14 0.11 -12.71 10.43
N ARG A 15 1.16 -13.18 9.76
CA ARG A 15 1.63 -14.57 9.80
C ARG A 15 3.14 -14.58 9.88
N ASP A 16 3.68 -15.38 10.81
CA ASP A 16 5.12 -15.47 11.01
C ASP A 16 5.80 -16.26 9.91
N ASP A 17 7.04 -15.89 9.60
CA ASP A 17 7.94 -16.61 8.70
C ASP A 17 7.38 -16.84 7.29
N ILE A 18 6.55 -15.92 6.81
CA ILE A 18 5.99 -15.94 5.45
C ILE A 18 6.73 -14.91 4.60
N THR A 19 7.30 -15.36 3.49
CA THR A 19 7.98 -14.48 2.52
C THR A 19 7.23 -14.39 1.18
N GLU A 20 6.40 -15.39 0.87
CA GLU A 20 5.72 -15.49 -0.41
C GLU A 20 4.22 -15.77 -0.21
N ILE A 21 3.41 -15.28 -1.13
CA ILE A 21 1.94 -15.47 -1.06
C ILE A 21 1.58 -16.96 -1.04
N HIS A 22 2.26 -17.78 -1.85
CA HIS A 22 1.94 -19.21 -1.95
C HIS A 22 2.23 -20.01 -0.67
N GLN A 23 2.98 -19.45 0.27
CA GLN A 23 3.24 -20.07 1.57
C GLN A 23 2.07 -19.91 2.55
N LEU A 24 1.19 -18.94 2.30
CA LEU A 24 -0.04 -18.81 3.06
C LEU A 24 -0.97 -19.98 2.75
N ASN A 25 -1.81 -20.38 3.72
CA ASN A 25 -2.88 -21.33 3.42
C ASN A 25 -3.91 -20.68 2.47
N GLU A 26 -4.75 -21.49 1.87
CA GLU A 26 -5.70 -21.03 0.85
C GLU A 26 -6.66 -19.97 1.39
N THR A 27 -7.17 -20.15 2.60
CA THR A 27 -8.06 -19.19 3.25
C THR A 27 -7.38 -17.84 3.44
N ASP A 28 -6.14 -17.83 3.88
CA ASP A 28 -5.36 -16.60 4.07
C ASP A 28 -5.00 -15.92 2.75
N GLN A 29 -4.74 -16.70 1.68
CA GLN A 29 -4.56 -16.14 0.34
C GLN A 29 -5.82 -15.41 -0.14
N GLN A 30 -6.98 -16.02 0.05
CA GLN A 30 -8.26 -15.40 -0.32
C GLN A 30 -8.53 -14.14 0.52
N GLN A 31 -8.23 -14.19 1.80
CA GLN A 31 -8.37 -13.04 2.68
C GLN A 31 -7.46 -11.88 2.26
N LEU A 32 -6.23 -12.17 1.89
CA LEU A 32 -5.28 -11.18 1.40
C LEU A 32 -5.80 -10.48 0.13
N ILE A 33 -6.31 -11.23 -0.82
CA ILE A 33 -6.88 -10.66 -2.05
C ILE A 33 -8.11 -9.79 -1.75
N SER A 34 -8.97 -10.23 -0.83
CA SER A 34 -10.13 -9.44 -0.41
C SER A 34 -9.71 -8.12 0.23
N GLU A 35 -8.76 -8.15 1.14
CA GLU A 35 -8.23 -6.95 1.80
C GLU A 35 -7.56 -6.02 0.80
N SER A 36 -6.75 -6.56 -0.11
CA SER A 36 -6.08 -5.79 -1.16
C SER A 36 -7.10 -5.08 -2.07
N SER A 37 -8.17 -5.76 -2.43
CA SER A 37 -9.24 -5.21 -3.27
C SER A 37 -9.99 -4.09 -2.55
N VAL A 38 -10.32 -4.28 -1.28
CA VAL A 38 -10.99 -3.26 -0.46
C VAL A 38 -10.10 -2.03 -0.30
N LEU A 39 -8.83 -2.23 0.06
CA LEU A 39 -7.87 -1.13 0.21
C LEU A 39 -7.70 -0.36 -1.11
N SER A 40 -7.55 -1.07 -2.23
CA SER A 40 -7.39 -0.44 -3.55
C SER A 40 -8.59 0.42 -3.90
N ARG A 41 -9.80 -0.03 -3.65
CA ARG A 41 -11.02 0.74 -3.89
C ARG A 41 -11.06 1.99 -3.03
N ILE A 42 -10.73 1.87 -1.74
CA ILE A 42 -10.75 2.99 -0.80
C ILE A 42 -9.72 4.04 -1.19
N ILE A 43 -8.46 3.67 -1.40
CA ILE A 43 -7.40 4.63 -1.75
C ILE A 43 -7.60 5.21 -3.15
N GLY A 44 -8.10 4.41 -4.07
CA GLY A 44 -8.43 4.88 -5.41
C GLY A 44 -9.45 6.00 -5.39
N LYS A 45 -10.47 5.88 -4.55
CA LYS A 45 -11.52 6.90 -4.38
C LYS A 45 -11.00 8.11 -3.60
N GLN A 46 -10.36 7.88 -2.45
CA GLN A 46 -9.90 8.96 -1.57
C GLN A 46 -8.84 9.85 -2.21
N PHE A 47 -8.00 9.30 -3.05
CA PHE A 47 -6.90 10.02 -3.68
C PHE A 47 -7.10 10.27 -5.18
N ASN A 48 -8.28 9.98 -5.73
CA ASN A 48 -8.60 10.15 -7.16
C ASN A 48 -7.53 9.53 -8.07
N ALA A 49 -7.20 8.27 -7.83
CA ALA A 49 -6.15 7.58 -8.57
C ALA A 49 -6.50 7.40 -10.04
N ASP A 50 -5.52 7.60 -10.93
CA ASP A 50 -5.62 7.14 -12.32
C ASP A 50 -5.33 5.63 -12.42
N LYS A 51 -4.47 5.12 -11.54
CA LYS A 51 -4.08 3.71 -11.49
C LYS A 51 -3.65 3.34 -10.07
N ILE A 52 -3.86 2.09 -9.69
CA ILE A 52 -3.27 1.50 -8.49
C ILE A 52 -2.22 0.49 -8.94
N ASN A 53 -0.98 0.64 -8.47
CA ASN A 53 0.06 -0.37 -8.64
C ASN A 53 0.10 -1.25 -7.40
N ILE A 54 0.07 -2.55 -7.60
CA ILE A 54 0.14 -3.55 -6.53
C ILE A 54 1.38 -4.40 -6.78
N ALA A 55 2.21 -4.59 -5.76
CA ALA A 55 3.43 -5.36 -5.90
C ALA A 55 3.90 -5.96 -4.59
N ALA A 56 4.52 -7.13 -4.68
CA ALA A 56 5.24 -7.78 -3.59
C ALA A 56 6.68 -7.98 -4.05
N LEU A 57 7.63 -7.30 -3.42
CA LEU A 57 9.06 -7.44 -3.76
C LEU A 57 9.78 -8.30 -2.73
N GLY A 58 10.03 -7.77 -1.54
CA GLY A 58 10.68 -8.54 -0.47
C GLY A 58 12.18 -8.73 -0.64
N ASN A 59 12.83 -7.98 -1.52
CA ASN A 59 14.25 -8.15 -1.80
C ASN A 59 15.14 -7.71 -0.63
N LEU A 60 14.73 -6.70 0.11
CA LEU A 60 15.44 -6.18 1.28
C LEU A 60 14.82 -6.65 2.59
N VAL A 61 13.51 -6.55 2.70
CA VAL A 61 12.74 -7.00 3.87
C VAL A 61 11.98 -8.26 3.47
N PRO A 62 12.37 -9.45 3.96
CA PRO A 62 11.80 -10.72 3.49
C PRO A 62 10.34 -10.96 3.88
N GLN A 63 9.90 -10.47 5.06
CA GLN A 63 8.52 -10.67 5.49
C GLN A 63 7.55 -10.22 4.42
N LEU A 64 6.59 -11.07 4.06
CA LEU A 64 5.60 -10.75 3.03
C LEU A 64 4.87 -9.46 3.32
N HIS A 65 4.92 -8.55 2.37
CA HIS A 65 4.19 -7.29 2.41
C HIS A 65 3.80 -6.88 0.99
N ILE A 66 2.62 -6.31 0.85
CA ILE A 66 2.04 -5.97 -0.45
C ILE A 66 1.91 -4.46 -0.56
N HIS A 67 2.61 -3.90 -1.53
CA HIS A 67 2.55 -2.47 -1.83
C HIS A 67 1.29 -2.12 -2.60
N HIS A 68 0.67 -1.00 -2.24
CA HIS A 68 -0.47 -0.40 -2.93
C HIS A 68 -0.15 1.07 -3.16
N ILE A 69 0.09 1.45 -4.40
CA ILE A 69 0.60 2.77 -4.73
C ILE A 69 -0.41 3.49 -5.63
N VAL A 70 -0.85 4.65 -5.17
CA VAL A 70 -1.71 5.52 -5.97
C VAL A 70 -0.85 6.18 -7.04
N ARG A 71 -1.22 5.98 -8.31
CA ARG A 71 -0.51 6.55 -9.44
C ARG A 71 -1.40 7.55 -10.18
N TYR A 72 -0.75 8.58 -10.67
CA TYR A 72 -1.36 9.57 -11.54
C TYR A 72 -0.60 9.66 -12.86
N LYS A 73 -1.30 9.92 -13.96
CA LYS A 73 -0.67 10.05 -15.28
C LYS A 73 0.32 11.21 -15.36
N ASN A 74 0.28 12.11 -14.38
CA ASN A 74 1.21 13.23 -14.26
C ASN A 74 2.14 13.13 -13.05
N ASP A 75 2.22 11.96 -12.40
CA ASP A 75 3.15 11.80 -11.29
C ASP A 75 4.62 11.75 -11.75
N ALA A 76 5.52 11.88 -10.78
CA ALA A 76 6.95 12.07 -11.05
C ALA A 76 7.61 10.90 -11.82
N ALA A 77 7.07 9.68 -11.73
CA ALA A 77 7.63 8.50 -12.37
C ALA A 77 6.85 8.01 -13.58
N TRP A 78 5.58 8.42 -13.73
CA TRP A 78 4.70 7.89 -14.76
C TRP A 78 5.31 7.92 -16.18
N PRO A 79 5.19 6.86 -16.99
CA PRO A 79 4.50 5.59 -16.73
C PRO A 79 5.38 4.50 -16.09
N ALA A 80 6.58 4.83 -15.66
CA ALA A 80 7.50 3.89 -15.04
C ALA A 80 7.05 3.50 -13.61
N PRO A 81 7.47 2.33 -13.09
CA PRO A 81 7.31 2.01 -11.68
C PRO A 81 8.00 3.05 -10.80
N VAL A 82 7.56 3.14 -9.54
CA VAL A 82 8.08 4.15 -8.61
C VAL A 82 9.49 3.82 -8.10
N TRP A 83 9.84 2.52 -8.01
CA TRP A 83 11.12 2.10 -7.46
C TRP A 83 12.29 2.52 -8.34
N GLY A 84 13.30 3.13 -7.69
CA GLY A 84 14.51 3.56 -8.37
C GLY A 84 14.39 4.80 -9.24
N LYS A 85 13.23 5.44 -9.25
CA LYS A 85 13.00 6.62 -10.11
C LYS A 85 13.41 7.91 -9.43
N LEU A 86 12.98 8.11 -8.19
CA LEU A 86 13.27 9.30 -7.39
C LEU A 86 13.65 8.92 -5.97
N PRO A 87 14.46 9.74 -5.28
CA PRO A 87 14.65 9.59 -3.85
C PRO A 87 13.33 9.75 -3.11
N ALA A 88 13.16 9.01 -2.02
CA ALA A 88 12.01 9.16 -1.15
C ALA A 88 11.97 10.57 -0.55
N LYS A 89 10.79 11.18 -0.54
CA LYS A 89 10.56 12.49 0.03
C LYS A 89 9.79 12.32 1.34
N ALA A 90 10.38 12.76 2.45
CA ALA A 90 9.73 12.63 3.75
C ALA A 90 8.42 13.40 3.84
N TYR A 91 7.44 12.81 4.52
CA TYR A 91 6.23 13.54 4.93
C TYR A 91 6.57 14.51 6.06
N THR A 92 5.90 15.65 6.05
CA THR A 92 5.78 16.45 7.27
C THR A 92 4.81 15.75 8.23
N GLU A 93 4.86 16.11 9.52
CA GLU A 93 3.92 15.58 10.51
C GLU A 93 2.46 15.87 10.11
N GLU A 94 2.19 17.08 9.64
CA GLU A 94 0.86 17.48 9.19
C GLU A 94 0.39 16.66 7.98
N GLU A 95 1.24 16.46 6.98
CA GLU A 95 0.93 15.63 5.82
C GLU A 95 0.63 14.18 6.23
N THR A 96 1.42 13.62 7.14
CA THR A 96 1.21 12.27 7.68
C THR A 96 -0.18 12.18 8.33
N ASN A 97 -0.52 13.14 9.18
CA ASN A 97 -1.82 13.16 9.87
C ASN A 97 -2.98 13.28 8.89
N GLN A 98 -2.85 14.09 7.85
CA GLN A 98 -3.86 14.22 6.82
C GLN A 98 -4.12 12.90 6.08
N VAL A 99 -3.09 12.19 5.69
CA VAL A 99 -3.19 10.90 5.00
C VAL A 99 -3.85 9.86 5.92
N ILE A 100 -3.41 9.77 7.17
CA ILE A 100 -3.95 8.84 8.15
C ILE A 100 -5.43 9.11 8.39
N ASN A 101 -5.81 10.37 8.59
CA ASN A 101 -7.20 10.74 8.86
C ASN A 101 -8.12 10.45 7.68
N ARG A 102 -7.65 10.67 6.45
CA ARG A 102 -8.41 10.34 5.24
C ARG A 102 -8.70 8.84 5.15
N LEU A 103 -7.75 8.00 5.52
CA LEU A 103 -7.94 6.56 5.49
C LEU A 103 -8.83 6.05 6.63
N ARG A 104 -8.60 6.52 7.85
CA ARG A 104 -9.36 6.06 9.03
C ARG A 104 -10.86 6.19 8.86
N SER A 105 -11.31 7.28 8.27
CA SER A 105 -12.75 7.51 8.05
C SER A 105 -13.37 6.54 7.04
N SER A 106 -12.56 5.86 6.24
CA SER A 106 -13.00 5.01 5.14
C SER A 106 -12.69 3.53 5.34
N LEU A 107 -11.76 3.19 6.24
CA LEU A 107 -11.45 1.80 6.56
C LEU A 107 -12.54 1.21 7.44
N SER A 108 -12.91 -0.04 7.12
CA SER A 108 -13.84 -0.79 7.96
C SER A 108 -13.15 -1.25 9.26
N GLU A 109 -13.97 -1.67 10.26
CA GLU A 109 -13.48 -2.24 11.51
C GLU A 109 -12.69 -3.55 11.31
N ASP A 110 -12.79 -4.16 10.12
CA ASP A 110 -12.08 -5.39 9.78
C ASP A 110 -10.59 -5.20 9.51
N PHE A 111 -10.14 -3.96 9.39
CA PHE A 111 -8.73 -3.66 9.19
C PHE A 111 -8.07 -3.21 10.50
N GLU A 112 -6.99 -3.90 10.88
CA GLU A 112 -6.01 -3.39 11.83
C GLU A 112 -4.94 -2.62 11.06
N TYR A 113 -4.64 -1.40 11.48
CA TYR A 113 -3.63 -0.58 10.83
C TYR A 113 -2.71 0.07 11.85
N LEU A 114 -1.42 0.06 11.52
CA LEU A 114 -0.37 0.69 12.31
C LEU A 114 -0.08 2.08 11.77
N LEU A 115 -0.04 3.02 12.67
CA LEU A 115 0.15 4.45 12.37
C LEU A 115 1.60 4.90 12.60
#